data_28c396574d295f91e108f0ca75793dab
#
_entry.id   28c396574d295f91e108f0ca75793dab
#
_cell.length_a   1.000
_cell.length_b   1.000
_cell.length_c   1.000
_cell.angle_alpha   90.00
_cell.angle_beta   90.00
_cell.angle_gamma   90.00
#
_symmetry.space_group_name_H-M   'P 1'
#
loop_
_entity.id
_entity.type
_entity.pdbx_description
1 polymer ?
#
loop_
_entity_poly.entity_id
_entity_poly.type
_entity_poly.pdbx_seq_one_letter_code
_entity_poly.pdbx_strand_id
1 'polypeptide(L)'
;DIYPSRIPDLFVGRPVILTGRFKGQSSTTIHVKGKVGDMTQDIAIAVNPGDSAATHSGIACVWARRKIETLDSQATYDTNPDLPGEIKQVALEYGLMSAYTAFIAVDSSHKTAGDHGITVAVPVPVPDGVRYDTTVQN
;
A
#
# COMPACT_ATOMS: atom_id res chain seq x y z
N ASP A 1 13.26 -7.53 3.86
CA ASP A 1 11.87 -7.02 3.75
C ASP A 1 11.24 -7.47 2.43
N ILE A 2 10.75 -8.72 2.38
CA ILE A 2 10.06 -9.29 1.22
C ILE A 2 8.57 -9.45 1.56
N TYR A 3 7.70 -9.05 0.64
CA TYR A 3 6.25 -9.16 0.79
C TYR A 3 5.58 -9.81 -0.43
N PRO A 4 4.58 -10.67 -0.22
CA PRO A 4 4.05 -11.09 1.08
C PRO A 4 5.07 -11.88 1.88
N SER A 5 5.02 -11.75 3.22
CA SER A 5 5.95 -12.45 4.15
C SER A 5 5.82 -13.97 4.07
N ARG A 6 4.63 -14.45 3.72
CA ARG A 6 4.36 -15.86 3.42
C ARG A 6 4.11 -16.02 1.93
N ILE A 7 5.04 -16.66 1.24
CA ILE A 7 4.93 -16.91 -0.19
C ILE A 7 3.84 -17.98 -0.42
N PRO A 8 2.78 -17.67 -1.21
CA PRO A 8 1.74 -18.65 -1.51
C PRO A 8 2.24 -19.74 -2.47
N ASP A 9 1.51 -20.82 -2.56
CA ASP A 9 1.78 -21.89 -3.52
C ASP A 9 1.65 -21.37 -4.96
N LEU A 10 2.56 -21.81 -5.82
CA LEU A 10 2.57 -21.45 -7.23
C LEU A 10 1.73 -22.45 -8.03
N PHE A 11 0.65 -21.96 -8.61
CA PHE A 11 -0.22 -22.75 -9.49
C PHE A 11 -0.03 -22.38 -10.96
N VAL A 12 -0.26 -23.33 -11.85
CA VAL A 12 -0.24 -23.08 -13.30
C VAL A 12 -1.23 -21.98 -13.67
N GLY A 13 -0.76 -20.99 -14.42
CA GLY A 13 -1.59 -19.85 -14.85
C GLY A 13 -1.83 -18.77 -13.81
N ARG A 14 -1.30 -18.89 -12.60
CA ARG A 14 -1.38 -17.87 -11.55
C ARG A 14 0.01 -17.39 -11.16
N PRO A 15 0.43 -16.18 -11.57
CA PRO A 15 1.72 -15.64 -11.17
C PRO A 15 1.75 -15.29 -9.69
N VAL A 16 2.87 -15.56 -9.05
CA VAL A 16 3.17 -15.08 -7.69
C VAL A 16 4.08 -13.87 -7.82
N ILE A 17 3.63 -12.73 -7.29
CA ILE A 17 4.38 -11.48 -7.31
C ILE A 17 4.99 -11.26 -5.93
N LEU A 18 6.32 -11.22 -5.88
CA LEU A 18 7.08 -10.89 -4.69
C LEU A 18 7.71 -9.52 -4.84
N THR A 19 7.56 -8.69 -3.83
CA THR A 19 8.22 -7.38 -3.76
C THR A 19 9.14 -7.35 -2.57
N GLY A 20 10.30 -6.70 -2.71
CA GLY A 20 11.29 -6.67 -1.65
C GLY A 20 12.20 -5.47 -1.74
N ARG A 21 12.81 -5.09 -0.60
CA ARG A 21 13.87 -4.08 -0.56
C ARG A 21 15.23 -4.74 -0.63
N PHE A 22 16.03 -4.26 -1.54
CA PHE A 22 17.41 -4.69 -1.73
C PHE A 22 18.38 -3.64 -1.18
N LYS A 23 19.41 -4.06 -0.45
CA LYS A 23 20.50 -3.21 0.01
C LYS A 23 21.77 -3.60 -0.73
N GLY A 24 22.25 -2.74 -1.62
CA GLY A 24 23.48 -2.97 -2.38
C GLY A 24 23.37 -2.40 -3.79
N GLN A 25 24.52 -2.16 -4.40
CA GLN A 25 24.63 -1.65 -5.77
C GLN A 25 25.28 -2.66 -6.71
N SER A 26 25.69 -3.80 -6.20
CA SER A 26 26.35 -4.85 -6.99
C SER A 26 25.32 -5.82 -7.56
N SER A 27 25.65 -6.34 -8.74
CA SER A 27 24.89 -7.46 -9.33
C SER A 27 24.86 -8.64 -8.37
N THR A 28 23.69 -9.25 -8.21
CA THR A 28 23.50 -10.39 -7.34
C THR A 28 22.57 -11.41 -7.98
N THR A 29 22.51 -12.61 -7.43
CA THR A 29 21.58 -13.65 -7.85
C THR A 29 20.59 -13.93 -6.74
N ILE A 30 19.30 -13.85 -7.07
CA ILE A 30 18.23 -14.24 -6.17
C ILE A 30 17.87 -15.70 -6.47
N HIS A 31 17.82 -16.51 -5.43
CA HIS A 31 17.41 -17.90 -5.51
C HIS A 31 15.98 -18.07 -5.00
N VAL A 32 15.08 -18.54 -5.87
CA VAL A 32 13.72 -18.90 -5.51
C VAL A 32 13.64 -20.41 -5.39
N LYS A 33 13.42 -20.92 -4.18
CA LYS A 33 13.34 -22.35 -3.88
C LYS A 33 11.90 -22.76 -3.62
N GLY A 34 11.52 -23.89 -4.19
CA GLY A 34 10.19 -24.47 -4.02
C GLY A 34 10.22 -25.97 -4.08
N LYS A 35 9.08 -26.61 -3.82
CA LYS A 35 8.89 -28.05 -3.95
C LYS A 35 7.79 -28.34 -4.96
N VAL A 36 8.02 -29.36 -5.81
CA VAL A 36 7.01 -29.94 -6.70
C VAL A 36 6.95 -31.44 -6.37
N GLY A 37 5.94 -31.84 -5.62
CA GLY A 37 5.94 -33.15 -4.97
C GLY A 37 7.11 -33.27 -4.01
N ASP A 38 7.94 -34.31 -4.19
CA ASP A 38 9.14 -34.57 -3.36
C ASP A 38 10.41 -33.91 -3.92
N MET A 39 10.35 -33.27 -5.09
CA MET A 39 11.51 -32.67 -5.74
C MET A 39 11.65 -31.22 -5.34
N THR A 40 12.86 -30.83 -4.92
CA THR A 40 13.22 -29.42 -4.69
C THR A 40 13.64 -28.79 -6.01
N GLN A 41 13.06 -27.63 -6.32
CA GLN A 41 13.43 -26.78 -7.45
C GLN A 41 14.14 -25.51 -6.93
N ASP A 42 15.17 -25.09 -7.62
CA ASP A 42 15.90 -23.84 -7.36
C ASP A 42 16.00 -23.05 -8.66
N ILE A 43 15.41 -21.87 -8.68
CA ILE A 43 15.43 -20.96 -9.82
C ILE A 43 16.35 -19.78 -9.46
N ALA A 44 17.45 -19.63 -10.19
CA ALA A 44 18.40 -18.54 -10.03
C ALA A 44 18.05 -17.38 -10.96
N ILE A 45 17.85 -16.19 -10.41
CA ILE A 45 17.50 -14.97 -11.15
C ILE A 45 18.62 -13.94 -10.93
N ALA A 46 19.32 -13.58 -12.01
CA ALA A 46 20.33 -12.51 -11.96
C ALA A 46 19.65 -11.14 -11.85
N VAL A 47 20.10 -10.32 -10.92
CA VAL A 47 19.58 -8.96 -10.69
C VAL A 47 20.72 -7.95 -10.75
N ASN A 48 20.55 -6.93 -11.59
CA ASN A 48 21.48 -5.80 -11.75
C ASN A 48 20.79 -4.53 -11.24
N PRO A 49 21.08 -4.04 -10.03
CA PRO A 49 20.41 -2.89 -9.44
C PRO A 49 20.69 -1.55 -10.11
N GLY A 50 21.78 -1.48 -10.91
CA GLY A 50 22.33 -0.21 -11.40
C GLY A 50 21.45 0.59 -12.36
N ASP A 51 20.58 -0.07 -13.13
CA ASP A 51 19.89 0.57 -14.25
C ASP A 51 18.46 1.06 -13.96
N SER A 52 17.92 0.78 -12.79
CA SER A 52 16.47 0.86 -12.60
C SER A 52 15.98 1.73 -11.43
N ALA A 53 16.83 2.16 -10.53
CA ALA A 53 16.40 2.78 -9.27
C ALA A 53 15.66 4.13 -9.45
N ALA A 54 16.02 4.91 -10.48
CA ALA A 54 15.42 6.22 -10.73
C ALA A 54 14.13 6.14 -11.57
N THR A 55 13.91 5.03 -12.29
CA THR A 55 12.84 4.95 -13.31
C THR A 55 11.55 4.32 -12.80
N HIS A 56 11.56 3.66 -11.63
CA HIS A 56 10.44 2.83 -11.17
C HIS A 56 9.95 3.19 -9.76
N SER A 57 9.67 4.47 -9.51
CA SER A 57 9.09 4.93 -8.23
C SER A 57 7.79 4.19 -7.86
N GLY A 58 7.01 3.76 -8.85
CA GLY A 58 5.79 2.97 -8.63
C GLY A 58 6.03 1.62 -7.96
N ILE A 59 7.17 0.96 -8.21
CA ILE A 59 7.50 -0.33 -7.57
C ILE A 59 7.66 -0.16 -6.05
N ALA A 60 8.26 0.95 -5.62
CA ALA A 60 8.40 1.26 -4.20
C ALA A 60 7.02 1.40 -3.51
N CYS A 61 6.05 2.05 -4.18
CA CYS A 61 4.68 2.15 -3.67
C CYS A 61 3.98 0.78 -3.61
N VAL A 62 4.22 -0.10 -4.60
CA VAL A 62 3.68 -1.48 -4.57
C VAL A 62 4.24 -2.26 -3.39
N TRP A 63 5.55 -2.17 -3.14
CA TRP A 63 6.17 -2.81 -1.98
C TRP A 63 5.57 -2.28 -0.67
N ALA A 64 5.46 -0.95 -0.53
CA ALA A 64 4.92 -0.31 0.67
C ALA A 64 3.46 -0.72 0.92
N ARG A 65 2.64 -0.81 -0.13
CA ARG A 65 1.26 -1.29 -0.02
C ARG A 65 1.19 -2.73 0.48
N ARG A 66 2.03 -3.62 -0.05
CA ARG A 66 2.12 -5.01 0.42
C ARG A 66 2.58 -5.13 1.86
N LYS A 67 3.50 -4.24 2.28
CA LYS A 67 3.90 -4.15 3.68
C LYS A 67 2.72 -3.74 4.57
N ILE A 68 1.99 -2.68 4.19
CA ILE A 68 0.79 -2.23 4.92
C ILE A 68 -0.24 -3.36 5.02
N GLU A 69 -0.58 -4.04 3.92
CA GLU A 69 -1.52 -5.17 3.91
C GLU A 69 -1.10 -6.29 4.90
N THR A 70 0.20 -6.58 4.97
CA THR A 70 0.73 -7.59 5.90
C THR A 70 0.59 -7.13 7.35
N LEU A 71 0.92 -5.87 7.65
CA LEU A 71 0.81 -5.31 8.99
C LEU A 71 -0.66 -5.19 9.45
N ASP A 72 -1.57 -4.79 8.56
CA ASP A 72 -3.01 -4.75 8.83
C ASP A 72 -3.56 -6.15 9.14
N SER A 73 -3.13 -7.16 8.38
CA SER A 73 -3.49 -8.55 8.66
C SER A 73 -2.97 -9.01 10.02
N GLN A 74 -1.75 -8.63 10.39
CA GLN A 74 -1.20 -8.93 11.71
C GLN A 74 -1.99 -8.23 12.82
N ALA A 75 -2.33 -6.94 12.64
CA ALA A 75 -3.09 -6.17 13.62
C ALA A 75 -4.50 -6.75 13.89
N THR A 76 -5.03 -7.57 12.98
CA THR A 76 -6.32 -8.25 13.19
C THR A 76 -6.22 -9.38 14.22
N TYR A 77 -5.07 -10.01 14.36
CA TYR A 77 -4.85 -11.17 15.24
C TYR A 77 -3.88 -10.90 16.39
N ASP A 78 -3.10 -9.82 16.29
CA ASP A 78 -2.07 -9.45 17.25
C ASP A 78 -2.43 -8.08 17.86
N THR A 79 -2.43 -8.02 19.19
CA THR A 79 -2.71 -6.79 19.94
C THR A 79 -1.46 -5.93 20.16
N ASN A 80 -0.42 -6.09 19.33
CA ASN A 80 0.79 -5.29 19.41
C ASN A 80 0.45 -3.79 19.17
N PRO A 81 0.67 -2.90 20.20
CA PRO A 81 0.31 -1.48 20.11
C PRO A 81 1.18 -0.69 19.12
N ASP A 82 2.30 -1.24 18.66
CA ASP A 82 3.22 -0.55 17.75
C ASP A 82 2.78 -0.64 16.29
N LEU A 83 1.95 -1.63 15.91
CA LEU A 83 1.51 -1.87 14.54
C LEU A 83 0.80 -0.66 13.90
N PRO A 84 -0.13 0.04 14.56
CA PRO A 84 -0.76 1.24 14.00
C PRO A 84 0.25 2.34 13.67
N GLY A 85 1.26 2.51 14.54
CA GLY A 85 2.35 3.47 14.34
C GLY A 85 3.21 3.12 13.13
N GLU A 86 3.55 1.85 12.96
CA GLU A 86 4.34 1.37 11.83
C GLU A 86 3.58 1.50 10.50
N ILE A 87 2.29 1.13 10.46
CA ILE A 87 1.43 1.29 9.28
C ILE A 87 1.35 2.76 8.88
N LYS A 88 1.08 3.65 9.84
CA LYS A 88 1.03 5.10 9.63
C LYS A 88 2.34 5.62 9.05
N GLN A 89 3.48 5.22 9.61
CA GLN A 89 4.79 5.67 9.17
C GLN A 89 5.06 5.27 7.70
N VAL A 90 4.82 4.01 7.35
CA VAL A 90 4.99 3.52 5.98
C VAL A 90 4.05 4.24 5.02
N ALA A 91 2.79 4.43 5.41
CA ALA A 91 1.81 5.12 4.57
C ALA A 91 2.21 6.57 4.28
N LEU A 92 2.69 7.30 5.28
CA LEU A 92 3.17 8.69 5.11
C LEU A 92 4.45 8.75 4.27
N GLU A 93 5.40 7.86 4.50
CA GLU A 93 6.68 7.81 3.76
C GLU A 93 6.47 7.62 2.25
N TYR A 94 5.49 6.79 1.86
CA TYR A 94 5.22 6.46 0.46
C TYR A 94 4.00 7.17 -0.13
N GLY A 95 3.39 8.13 0.60
CA GLY A 95 2.21 8.85 0.14
C GLY A 95 0.99 7.93 -0.12
N LEU A 96 0.75 6.96 0.76
CA LEU A 96 -0.32 5.98 0.63
C LEU A 96 -1.42 6.23 1.66
N MET A 97 -2.65 5.87 1.30
CA MET A 97 -3.74 5.75 2.26
C MET A 97 -3.67 4.43 3.02
N SER A 98 -4.00 4.50 4.32
CA SER A 98 -4.15 3.35 5.21
C SER A 98 -5.33 3.58 6.15
N ALA A 99 -5.62 2.62 7.03
CA ALA A 99 -6.62 2.80 8.09
C ALA A 99 -6.31 4.00 9.04
N TYR A 100 -5.05 4.47 9.05
CA TYR A 100 -4.55 5.51 9.95
C TYR A 100 -4.10 6.79 9.23
N THR A 101 -4.32 6.91 7.90
CA THR A 101 -3.93 8.08 7.10
C THR A 101 -4.99 8.43 6.08
N ALA A 102 -5.11 9.73 5.77
CA ALA A 102 -6.01 10.25 4.74
C ALA A 102 -5.31 11.30 3.91
N PHE A 103 -5.80 11.55 2.70
CA PHE A 103 -5.37 12.67 1.88
C PHE A 103 -6.28 13.88 2.14
N ILE A 104 -5.66 15.06 2.21
CA ILE A 104 -6.37 16.35 2.28
C ILE A 104 -5.93 17.14 1.06
N ALA A 105 -6.90 17.58 0.27
CA ALA A 105 -6.67 18.57 -0.79
C ALA A 105 -6.87 19.98 -0.19
N VAL A 106 -5.83 20.81 -0.28
CA VAL A 106 -5.89 22.19 0.16
C VAL A 106 -5.79 23.07 -1.07
N ASP A 107 -6.82 23.87 -1.35
CA ASP A 107 -6.75 24.91 -2.36
C ASP A 107 -6.03 26.13 -1.77
N SER A 108 -4.81 26.37 -2.25
CA SER A 108 -3.99 27.52 -1.82
C SER A 108 -4.26 28.78 -2.66
N SER A 109 -5.11 28.70 -3.69
CA SER A 109 -5.40 29.82 -4.60
C SER A 109 -6.30 30.89 -3.96
N HIS A 110 -7.10 30.55 -2.98
CA HIS A 110 -7.94 31.48 -2.20
C HIS A 110 -7.52 31.54 -0.74
N LYS A 111 -6.65 32.45 -0.41
CA LYS A 111 -6.42 32.84 0.99
C LYS A 111 -7.44 33.92 1.38
N THR A 112 -8.42 33.54 2.19
CA THR A 112 -9.31 34.50 2.86
C THR A 112 -8.46 35.26 3.88
N ALA A 113 -8.13 36.52 3.59
CA ALA A 113 -7.41 37.33 4.53
C ALA A 113 -8.37 37.72 5.67
N GLY A 114 -8.18 37.12 6.83
CA GLY A 114 -8.72 37.61 8.10
C GLY A 114 -10.15 37.24 8.46
N ASP A 115 -10.86 36.43 7.67
CA ASP A 115 -12.22 35.97 8.02
C ASP A 115 -12.28 34.42 8.07
N HIS A 116 -12.86 33.92 9.15
CA HIS A 116 -13.12 32.50 9.30
C HIS A 116 -14.34 32.20 8.44
N GLY A 117 -14.12 31.69 7.24
CA GLY A 117 -15.15 31.42 6.23
C GLY A 117 -16.50 30.94 6.79
N ILE A 118 -17.56 31.36 6.14
CA ILE A 118 -18.92 30.93 6.48
C ILE A 118 -19.06 29.47 6.13
N THR A 119 -19.49 28.61 7.09
CA THR A 119 -19.82 27.22 6.82
C THR A 119 -21.06 27.20 5.92
N VAL A 120 -20.89 26.87 4.66
CA VAL A 120 -21.99 26.66 3.72
C VAL A 120 -22.26 25.16 3.65
N ALA A 121 -23.49 24.77 3.96
CA ALA A 121 -23.95 23.41 3.72
C ALA A 121 -24.01 23.16 2.20
N VAL A 122 -23.10 22.36 1.70
CA VAL A 122 -23.12 21.95 0.30
C VAL A 122 -24.00 20.68 0.20
N PRO A 123 -25.17 20.76 -0.47
CA PRO A 123 -25.98 19.56 -0.64
C PRO A 123 -25.24 18.55 -1.49
N VAL A 124 -25.04 17.35 -0.95
CA VAL A 124 -24.52 16.22 -1.71
C VAL A 124 -25.65 15.71 -2.61
N PRO A 125 -25.44 15.56 -3.93
CA PRO A 125 -26.47 15.02 -4.80
C PRO A 125 -26.83 13.60 -4.37
N VAL A 126 -28.12 13.34 -4.20
CA VAL A 126 -28.63 12.03 -3.85
C VAL A 126 -28.72 11.21 -5.15
N PRO A 127 -28.34 9.93 -5.15
CA PRO A 127 -28.46 9.07 -6.32
C PRO A 127 -29.90 8.99 -6.82
N ASP A 128 -30.09 8.81 -8.15
CA ASP A 128 -31.41 8.67 -8.76
C ASP A 128 -32.21 7.56 -8.09
N GLY A 129 -33.45 7.87 -7.71
CA GLY A 129 -34.37 6.94 -7.03
C GLY A 129 -34.30 6.96 -5.48
N VAL A 130 -33.39 7.75 -4.88
CA VAL A 130 -33.31 7.93 -3.42
C VAL A 130 -33.94 9.27 -3.01
N ARG A 131 -34.86 9.26 -2.05
CA ARG A 131 -35.44 10.50 -1.53
C ARG A 131 -34.61 11.00 -0.35
N TYR A 132 -34.24 12.29 -0.38
CA TYR A 132 -33.39 12.93 0.63
C TYR A 132 -34.02 12.89 2.04
N ASP A 133 -35.32 13.10 2.13
CA ASP A 133 -36.13 13.12 3.36
C ASP A 133 -36.17 11.76 4.09
N THR A 134 -35.82 10.67 3.41
CA THR A 134 -35.76 9.33 4.01
C THR A 134 -34.37 8.97 4.51
N THR A 135 -33.35 9.74 4.15
CA THR A 135 -31.93 9.40 4.41
C THR A 135 -31.31 10.27 5.52
N VAL A 136 -31.84 11.46 5.77
CA VAL A 136 -31.36 12.39 6.80
C VAL A 136 -32.51 12.64 7.78
N GLN A 137 -32.37 12.13 9.00
CA GLN A 137 -33.24 12.53 10.12
C GLN A 137 -32.75 13.88 10.65
N ASN A 138 -33.66 14.88 10.72
CA ASN A 138 -33.44 16.17 11.36
C ASN A 138 -33.19 16.02 12.86
#